data_93cbe46cabf7cdb4459a892e03e6e935
#
_entry.id   93cbe46cabf7cdb4459a892e03e6e935
#
_cell.length_a   1.000
_cell.length_b   1.000
_cell.length_c   1.000
_cell.angle_alpha   90.00
_cell.angle_beta   90.00
_cell.angle_gamma   90.00
#
_symmetry.space_group_name_H-M   'P 1'
#
loop_
_entity.id
_entity.type
_entity.pdbx_description
1 polymer ?
#
loop_
_entity_poly.entity_id
_entity_poly.type
_entity_poly.pdbx_seq_one_letter_code
_entity_poly.pdbx_strand_id
1 'polypeptide(L)'
;MRVVVDTGRSGDSREAELDRHLGMMTRFAARAMSGDAAAPAITMILRSACSLPAQALLQARDDLARAGVSAKVVLAKVEPEVELKQLYACLCLLRPLRPARELLRWAHNPRLLDAHEQVTLGSGMCWSGDAMRRDADKRNALALFDENAPEAAQLGRLSFEALWLASIDVPQRRLSAPTTAGKPSAAFEAEAALAASPQPSLQGWPLVRH
;
A
#
# COMPACT_ATOMS: atom_id res chain seq x y z
N MET A 1 20.70 19.36 -6.63
CA MET A 1 19.27 19.68 -6.43
C MET A 1 18.71 20.25 -7.73
N ARG A 2 17.79 19.55 -8.38
CA ARG A 2 17.17 20.01 -9.64
C ARG A 2 15.73 20.41 -9.33
N VAL A 3 15.47 21.72 -9.28
CA VAL A 3 14.11 22.27 -9.16
C VAL A 3 13.47 22.23 -10.54
N VAL A 4 12.42 21.44 -10.70
CA VAL A 4 11.60 21.46 -11.91
C VAL A 4 10.33 22.20 -11.59
N VAL A 5 10.25 23.46 -12.02
CA VAL A 5 8.99 24.22 -12.00
C VAL A 5 8.32 23.95 -13.34
N ASP A 6 7.28 23.14 -13.35
CA ASP A 6 6.51 22.83 -14.55
C ASP A 6 5.32 23.77 -14.66
N THR A 7 5.33 24.62 -15.69
CA THR A 7 4.23 25.52 -16.06
C THR A 7 3.42 25.01 -17.26
N GLY A 8 3.59 23.74 -17.62
CA GLY A 8 2.99 23.11 -18.79
C GLY A 8 1.56 22.53 -18.56
N ARG A 9 0.85 22.30 -19.65
CA ARG A 9 -0.50 21.75 -19.73
C ARG A 9 -0.70 20.52 -18.83
N SER A 10 -1.74 20.54 -18.01
CA SER A 10 -1.98 19.65 -16.85
C SER A 10 -1.93 18.13 -17.11
N GLY A 11 -2.10 17.65 -18.34
CA GLY A 11 -2.06 16.22 -18.68
C GLY A 11 -0.64 15.69 -18.92
N ASP A 12 0.10 16.36 -19.80
CA ASP A 12 1.47 15.98 -20.18
C ASP A 12 2.42 16.07 -18.97
N SER A 13 2.16 17.04 -18.08
CA SER A 13 2.89 17.22 -16.83
C SER A 13 2.71 16.04 -15.85
N ARG A 14 1.49 15.51 -15.72
CA ARG A 14 1.20 14.41 -14.80
C ARG A 14 1.82 13.09 -15.25
N GLU A 15 1.78 12.79 -16.53
CA GLU A 15 2.41 11.59 -17.10
C GLU A 15 3.93 11.64 -16.95
N ALA A 16 4.55 12.78 -17.30
CA ALA A 16 5.97 13.00 -17.11
C ALA A 16 6.41 12.91 -15.64
N GLU A 17 5.57 13.33 -14.70
CA GLU A 17 5.84 13.17 -13.27
C GLU A 17 5.74 11.70 -12.82
N LEU A 18 4.74 10.97 -13.30
CA LEU A 18 4.62 9.53 -13.04
C LEU A 18 5.84 8.78 -13.57
N ASP A 19 6.30 9.08 -14.80
CA ASP A 19 7.48 8.49 -15.40
C ASP A 19 8.76 8.78 -14.59
N ARG A 20 8.88 9.98 -14.03
CA ARG A 20 10.01 10.33 -13.13
C ARG A 20 9.99 9.47 -11.87
N HIS A 21 8.81 9.29 -11.23
CA HIS A 21 8.66 8.41 -10.07
C HIS A 21 8.99 6.97 -10.41
N LEU A 22 8.46 6.47 -11.52
CA LEU A 22 8.73 5.12 -12.00
C LEU A 22 10.23 4.92 -12.27
N GLY A 23 10.86 5.85 -12.98
CA GLY A 23 12.30 5.83 -13.25
C GLY A 23 13.13 5.84 -11.96
N MET A 24 12.75 6.61 -10.96
CA MET A 24 13.43 6.64 -9.66
C MET A 24 13.33 5.29 -8.94
N MET A 25 12.15 4.66 -8.92
CA MET A 25 11.94 3.36 -8.30
C MET A 25 12.67 2.23 -9.03
N THR A 26 12.67 2.24 -10.36
CA THR A 26 13.39 1.26 -11.19
C THR A 26 14.91 1.35 -10.97
N ARG A 27 15.45 2.58 -10.93
CA ARG A 27 16.89 2.76 -10.62
C ARG A 27 17.23 2.32 -9.20
N PHE A 28 16.35 2.57 -8.25
CA PHE A 28 16.54 2.10 -6.89
C PHE A 28 16.54 0.57 -6.81
N ALA A 29 15.60 -0.10 -7.47
CA ALA A 29 15.57 -1.56 -7.56
C ALA A 29 16.87 -2.12 -8.19
N ALA A 30 17.34 -1.53 -9.27
CA ALA A 30 18.59 -1.93 -9.91
C ALA A 30 19.82 -1.79 -8.98
N ARG A 31 19.91 -0.68 -8.22
CA ARG A 31 20.96 -0.50 -7.19
C ARG A 31 20.85 -1.52 -6.05
N ALA A 32 19.63 -1.85 -5.63
CA ALA A 32 19.41 -2.86 -4.59
C ALA A 32 19.86 -4.26 -5.07
N MET A 33 19.61 -4.60 -6.32
CA MET A 33 20.07 -5.86 -6.92
C MET A 33 21.60 -5.94 -7.07
N SER A 34 22.29 -4.80 -7.26
CA SER A 34 23.76 -4.77 -7.31
C SER A 34 24.43 -4.86 -5.93
N GLY A 35 23.66 -4.91 -4.87
CA GLY A 35 24.20 -5.08 -3.50
C GLY A 35 24.61 -3.76 -2.82
N ASP A 36 24.34 -2.62 -3.43
CA ASP A 36 24.69 -1.30 -2.87
C ASP A 36 23.90 -0.91 -1.60
N ALA A 37 22.91 -1.71 -1.21
CA ALA A 37 22.05 -1.42 -0.05
C ALA A 37 21.85 -2.67 0.81
N ALA A 38 22.29 -2.61 2.07
CA ALA A 38 22.19 -3.73 3.02
C ALA A 38 20.74 -4.12 3.38
N ALA A 39 19.78 -3.20 3.29
CA ALA A 39 18.35 -3.45 3.50
C ALA A 39 17.54 -2.41 2.73
N PRO A 40 17.28 -2.64 1.44
CA PRO A 40 16.62 -1.63 0.61
C PRO A 40 15.18 -1.40 1.08
N ALA A 41 14.89 -0.17 1.47
CA ALA A 41 13.60 0.22 2.00
C ALA A 41 13.09 1.52 1.36
N ILE A 42 11.78 1.56 1.12
CA ILE A 42 11.05 2.75 0.66
C ILE A 42 10.13 3.20 1.78
N THR A 43 10.13 4.49 2.10
CA THR A 43 9.14 5.11 2.98
C THR A 43 8.39 6.19 2.23
N MET A 44 7.07 6.22 2.40
CA MET A 44 6.19 7.13 1.64
C MET A 44 5.20 7.80 2.58
N ILE A 45 5.12 9.12 2.49
CA ILE A 45 4.05 9.94 3.07
C ILE A 45 3.23 10.44 1.89
N LEU A 46 1.99 9.99 1.76
CA LEU A 46 1.15 10.24 0.60
C LEU A 46 -0.20 10.80 1.00
N ARG A 47 -0.76 11.63 0.15
CA ARG A 47 -2.13 12.11 0.33
C ARG A 47 -3.15 10.99 0.28
N SER A 48 -3.03 10.08 -0.68
CA SER A 48 -3.92 8.93 -0.86
C SER A 48 -3.25 7.85 -1.70
N ALA A 49 -3.89 6.70 -1.83
CA ALA A 49 -3.46 5.63 -2.72
C ALA A 49 -3.52 6.00 -4.22
N CYS A 50 -4.21 7.10 -4.59
CA CYS A 50 -4.23 7.64 -5.97
C CYS A 50 -3.07 8.58 -6.28
N SER A 51 -2.19 8.90 -5.33
CA SER A 51 -1.03 9.76 -5.56
C SER A 51 -0.07 9.14 -6.58
N LEU A 52 0.57 9.97 -7.39
CA LEU A 52 1.48 9.50 -8.45
C LEU A 52 2.58 8.57 -7.93
N PRO A 53 3.22 8.84 -6.77
CA PRO A 53 4.19 7.92 -6.22
C PRO A 53 3.61 6.54 -5.87
N ALA A 54 2.33 6.46 -5.43
CA ALA A 54 1.67 5.18 -5.19
C ALA A 54 1.44 4.41 -6.50
N GLN A 55 1.03 5.11 -7.56
CA GLN A 55 0.86 4.51 -8.89
C GLN A 55 2.19 3.99 -9.45
N ALA A 56 3.28 4.74 -9.28
CA ALA A 56 4.61 4.30 -9.67
C ALA A 56 5.07 3.06 -8.87
N LEU A 57 4.79 3.01 -7.56
CA LEU A 57 5.07 1.83 -6.73
C LEU A 57 4.32 0.59 -7.24
N LEU A 58 3.04 0.74 -7.62
CA LEU A 58 2.24 -0.34 -8.21
C LEU A 58 2.82 -0.84 -9.53
N GLN A 59 3.30 0.06 -10.39
CA GLN A 59 3.90 -0.30 -11.67
C GLN A 59 5.29 -0.96 -11.51
N ALA A 60 6.10 -0.49 -10.56
CA ALA A 60 7.44 -1.02 -10.29
C ALA A 60 7.45 -2.25 -9.36
N ARG A 61 6.31 -2.73 -8.89
CA ARG A 61 6.18 -3.74 -7.82
C ARG A 61 7.00 -5.01 -8.05
N ASP A 62 7.01 -5.52 -9.29
CA ASP A 62 7.66 -6.79 -9.61
C ASP A 62 9.20 -6.64 -9.61
N ASP A 63 9.72 -5.50 -10.05
CA ASP A 63 11.14 -5.18 -9.99
C ASP A 63 11.59 -4.97 -8.55
N LEU A 64 10.80 -4.24 -7.76
CA LEU A 64 11.05 -4.00 -6.34
C LEU A 64 11.00 -5.28 -5.52
N ALA A 65 10.05 -6.17 -5.81
CA ALA A 65 9.94 -7.48 -5.16
C ALA A 65 11.17 -8.36 -5.46
N ARG A 66 11.60 -8.43 -6.72
CA ARG A 66 12.82 -9.15 -7.13
C ARG A 66 14.08 -8.60 -6.47
N ALA A 67 14.13 -7.29 -6.26
CA ALA A 67 15.23 -6.61 -5.57
C ALA A 67 15.17 -6.75 -4.03
N GLY A 68 14.18 -7.43 -3.47
CA GLY A 68 14.00 -7.58 -2.02
C GLY A 68 13.68 -6.26 -1.30
N VAL A 69 13.17 -5.27 -2.02
CA VAL A 69 12.81 -3.96 -1.47
C VAL A 69 11.60 -4.08 -0.57
N SER A 70 11.65 -3.43 0.59
CA SER A 70 10.49 -3.26 1.46
C SER A 70 9.91 -1.87 1.33
N ALA A 71 8.59 -1.73 1.52
CA ALA A 71 7.94 -0.43 1.53
C ALA A 71 7.02 -0.26 2.74
N LYS A 72 6.97 0.98 3.27
CA LYS A 72 6.02 1.42 4.30
C LYS A 72 5.36 2.72 3.85
N VAL A 73 4.05 2.84 4.09
CA VAL A 73 3.26 3.99 3.62
C VAL A 73 2.44 4.58 4.75
N VAL A 74 2.43 5.91 4.86
CA VAL A 74 1.46 6.68 5.64
C VAL A 74 0.56 7.42 4.66
N LEU A 75 -0.75 7.26 4.80
CA LEU A 75 -1.76 7.94 3.99
C LEU A 75 -2.45 9.04 4.81
N ALA A 76 -2.65 10.20 4.20
CA ALA A 76 -3.50 11.26 4.75
C ALA A 76 -5.00 10.95 4.55
N LYS A 77 -5.34 10.21 3.48
CA LYS A 77 -6.71 9.79 3.15
C LYS A 77 -6.71 8.32 2.74
N VAL A 78 -7.71 7.59 3.22
CA VAL A 78 -7.90 6.16 2.94
C VAL A 78 -8.95 5.88 1.87
N GLU A 79 -9.48 6.92 1.25
CA GLU A 79 -10.33 6.84 0.05
C GLU A 79 -9.51 7.19 -1.20
N PRO A 80 -9.86 6.61 -2.38
CA PRO A 80 -10.88 5.57 -2.61
C PRO A 80 -10.39 4.17 -2.17
N GLU A 81 -11.35 3.29 -1.84
CA GLU A 81 -11.03 1.96 -1.28
C GLU A 81 -10.42 0.98 -2.30
N VAL A 82 -10.72 1.13 -3.59
CA VAL A 82 -10.19 0.24 -4.63
C VAL A 82 -8.68 0.39 -4.71
N GLU A 83 -8.19 1.62 -4.85
CA GLU A 83 -6.76 1.94 -4.93
C GLU A 83 -6.05 1.66 -3.61
N LEU A 84 -6.73 1.86 -2.47
CA LEU A 84 -6.21 1.49 -1.16
C LEU A 84 -5.92 -0.02 -1.07
N LYS A 85 -6.86 -0.86 -1.53
CA LYS A 85 -6.70 -2.31 -1.56
C LYS A 85 -5.59 -2.75 -2.52
N GLN A 86 -5.47 -2.11 -3.68
CA GLN A 86 -4.39 -2.36 -4.63
C GLN A 86 -3.03 -2.01 -4.03
N LEU A 87 -2.91 -0.85 -3.40
CA LEU A 87 -1.69 -0.44 -2.72
C LEU A 87 -1.32 -1.43 -1.60
N TYR A 88 -2.30 -1.82 -0.78
CA TYR A 88 -2.07 -2.80 0.28
C TYR A 88 -1.62 -4.16 -0.26
N ALA A 89 -2.25 -4.65 -1.32
CA ALA A 89 -1.82 -5.90 -1.98
C ALA A 89 -0.38 -5.82 -2.51
N CYS A 90 0.02 -4.68 -3.08
CA CYS A 90 1.39 -4.42 -3.49
C CYS A 90 2.37 -4.47 -2.29
N LEU A 91 2.04 -3.81 -1.19
CA LEU A 91 2.88 -3.82 0.02
C LEU A 91 3.02 -5.23 0.61
N CYS A 92 1.96 -6.03 0.57
CA CYS A 92 2.02 -7.44 0.96
C CYS A 92 2.92 -8.28 0.05
N LEU A 93 2.96 -7.99 -1.26
CA LEU A 93 3.88 -8.64 -2.19
C LEU A 93 5.34 -8.32 -1.85
N LEU A 94 5.64 -7.06 -1.55
CA LEU A 94 6.99 -6.60 -1.19
C LEU A 94 7.46 -7.14 0.18
N ARG A 95 6.55 -7.38 1.10
CA ARG A 95 6.82 -7.91 2.45
C ARG A 95 5.75 -8.91 2.86
N PRO A 96 5.82 -10.14 2.34
CA PRO A 96 4.90 -11.19 2.76
C PRO A 96 5.03 -11.48 4.27
N LEU A 97 3.95 -11.91 4.89
CA LEU A 97 3.86 -12.28 6.31
C LEU A 97 3.97 -11.11 7.31
N ARG A 98 3.93 -9.86 6.85
CA ARG A 98 3.85 -8.72 7.76
C ARG A 98 2.40 -8.27 7.94
N PRO A 99 1.97 -7.95 9.17
CA PRO A 99 0.63 -7.44 9.42
C PRO A 99 0.46 -6.05 8.81
N ALA A 100 -0.77 -5.71 8.43
CA ALA A 100 -1.11 -4.43 7.80
C ALA A 100 -0.56 -3.21 8.53
N ARG A 101 -0.62 -3.23 9.88
CA ARG A 101 -0.11 -2.14 10.73
C ARG A 101 1.39 -1.86 10.60
N GLU A 102 2.16 -2.79 10.06
CA GLU A 102 3.59 -2.63 9.80
C GLU A 102 3.89 -2.15 8.38
N LEU A 103 2.89 -2.13 7.51
CA LEU A 103 3.03 -1.77 6.09
C LEU A 103 2.36 -0.45 5.76
N LEU A 104 1.18 -0.19 6.37
CA LEU A 104 0.31 0.91 6.01
C LEU A 104 -0.34 1.53 7.24
N ARG A 105 -0.26 2.85 7.37
CA ARG A 105 -0.89 3.62 8.43
C ARG A 105 -1.68 4.81 7.90
N TRP A 106 -2.59 5.31 8.71
CA TRP A 106 -3.45 6.43 8.39
C TRP A 106 -3.21 7.61 9.32
N ALA A 107 -2.79 8.74 8.75
CA ALA A 107 -2.65 10.02 9.45
C ALA A 107 -4.04 10.65 9.62
N HIS A 108 -4.86 10.08 10.51
CA HIS A 108 -6.25 10.49 10.73
C HIS A 108 -6.39 11.91 11.30
N ASN A 109 -5.40 12.41 12.05
CA ASN A 109 -5.44 13.75 12.61
C ASN A 109 -5.27 14.81 11.52
N PRO A 110 -6.21 15.75 11.32
CA PRO A 110 -6.10 16.79 10.29
C PRO A 110 -4.84 17.66 10.39
N ARG A 111 -4.25 17.81 11.58
CA ARG A 111 -3.00 18.56 11.78
C ARG A 111 -1.79 17.87 11.13
N LEU A 112 -1.86 16.57 10.92
CA LEU A 112 -0.81 15.80 10.23
C LEU A 112 -0.91 15.96 8.70
N LEU A 113 -2.01 16.52 8.19
CA LEU A 113 -2.25 16.70 6.75
C LEU A 113 -1.50 17.90 6.15
N ASP A 114 -0.83 18.70 6.97
CA ASP A 114 0.00 19.82 6.51
C ASP A 114 1.41 19.38 6.08
N ALA A 115 1.74 18.09 6.25
CA ALA A 115 2.99 17.53 5.76
C ALA A 115 3.02 17.47 4.22
N HIS A 116 4.22 17.63 3.66
CA HIS A 116 4.43 17.43 2.24
C HIS A 116 4.31 15.93 1.90
N GLU A 117 3.81 15.62 0.70
CA GLU A 117 4.05 14.28 0.16
C GLU A 117 5.55 14.04 0.04
N GLN A 118 5.97 12.82 0.35
CA GLN A 118 7.38 12.48 0.36
C GLN A 118 7.58 11.01 0.04
N VAL A 119 8.63 10.75 -0.74
CA VAL A 119 9.16 9.40 -0.99
C VAL A 119 10.64 9.41 -0.66
N THR A 120 11.06 8.45 0.17
CA THR A 120 12.48 8.25 0.46
C THR A 120 12.85 6.82 0.08
N LEU A 121 13.89 6.66 -0.73
CA LEU A 121 14.39 5.38 -1.20
C LEU A 121 15.81 5.17 -0.67
N GLY A 122 15.94 4.25 0.25
CA GLY A 122 17.20 3.98 0.93
C GLY A 122 17.76 5.20 1.65
N SER A 123 19.07 5.41 1.52
CA SER A 123 19.79 6.47 2.23
C SER A 123 20.13 7.70 1.39
N GLY A 124 19.82 7.70 0.10
CA GLY A 124 20.35 8.75 -0.77
C GLY A 124 19.37 9.35 -1.78
N MET A 125 18.19 8.76 -1.97
CA MET A 125 17.23 9.24 -2.96
C MET A 125 15.96 9.72 -2.26
N CYS A 126 15.47 10.89 -2.64
CA CYS A 126 14.21 11.40 -2.12
C CYS A 126 13.43 12.21 -3.16
N TRP A 127 12.14 12.26 -2.96
CA TRP A 127 11.23 13.17 -3.63
C TRP A 127 10.34 13.84 -2.59
N SER A 128 10.00 15.09 -2.83
CA SER A 128 9.02 15.84 -2.04
C SER A 128 8.12 16.65 -2.94
N GLY A 129 6.83 16.63 -2.65
CA GLY A 129 5.78 17.36 -3.37
C GLY A 129 4.81 18.04 -2.45
N ASP A 130 3.99 18.93 -3.00
CA ASP A 130 3.07 19.78 -2.24
C ASP A 130 1.59 19.41 -2.44
N ALA A 131 1.30 18.16 -2.87
CA ALA A 131 -0.07 17.68 -3.06
C ALA A 131 -0.93 17.68 -1.78
N MET A 132 -0.31 17.76 -0.60
CA MET A 132 -1.01 17.85 0.68
C MET A 132 -1.47 19.26 1.05
N ARG A 133 -1.13 20.29 0.29
CA ARG A 133 -1.58 21.66 0.57
C ARG A 133 -3.10 21.73 0.64
N ARG A 134 -3.60 22.52 1.60
CA ARG A 134 -5.05 22.76 1.79
C ARG A 134 -5.65 23.48 0.60
N ASP A 135 -4.93 24.46 0.10
CA ASP A 135 -5.31 25.23 -1.09
C ASP A 135 -5.18 24.35 -2.34
N ALA A 136 -6.30 24.08 -2.99
CA ALA A 136 -6.34 23.19 -4.16
C ALA A 136 -5.54 23.75 -5.34
N ASP A 137 -5.55 25.06 -5.52
CA ASP A 137 -4.90 25.74 -6.64
C ASP A 137 -3.37 25.78 -6.52
N LYS A 138 -2.87 25.53 -5.30
CA LYS A 138 -1.43 25.46 -5.01
C LYS A 138 -0.89 24.04 -4.91
N ARG A 139 -1.74 23.04 -5.16
CA ARG A 139 -1.30 21.63 -5.16
C ARG A 139 -0.56 21.30 -6.44
N ASN A 140 0.44 20.41 -6.31
CA ASN A 140 1.27 19.95 -7.43
C ASN A 140 2.01 21.09 -8.17
N ALA A 141 2.20 22.23 -7.52
CA ALA A 141 2.98 23.35 -8.06
C ALA A 141 4.49 23.12 -7.89
N LEU A 142 4.89 22.26 -6.95
CA LEU A 142 6.29 21.98 -6.64
C LEU A 142 6.51 20.47 -6.52
N ALA A 143 7.52 19.99 -7.26
CA ALA A 143 8.05 18.64 -7.13
C ALA A 143 9.59 18.69 -7.14
N LEU A 144 10.21 18.18 -6.07
CA LEU A 144 11.65 18.13 -5.91
C LEU A 144 12.12 16.68 -5.99
N PHE A 145 12.91 16.35 -7.01
CA PHE A 145 13.54 15.04 -7.17
C PHE A 145 15.04 15.17 -6.89
N ASP A 146 15.56 14.37 -5.99
CA ASP A 146 16.97 14.31 -5.70
C ASP A 146 17.44 12.85 -5.56
N GLU A 147 18.40 12.47 -6.39
CA GLU A 147 18.94 11.10 -6.44
C GLU A 147 20.25 10.93 -5.67
N ASN A 148 20.81 12.02 -5.17
CA ASN A 148 22.03 12.00 -4.37
C ASN A 148 21.96 13.03 -3.24
N ALA A 149 20.98 12.85 -2.35
CA ALA A 149 20.70 13.76 -1.26
C ALA A 149 20.59 13.00 0.09
N PRO A 150 21.71 12.48 0.63
CA PRO A 150 21.68 11.69 1.85
C PRO A 150 21.10 12.46 3.04
N GLU A 151 21.36 13.76 3.15
CA GLU A 151 20.80 14.60 4.21
C GLU A 151 19.26 14.74 4.08
N ALA A 152 18.77 15.03 2.87
CA ALA A 152 17.34 15.12 2.62
C ALA A 152 16.64 13.76 2.83
N ALA A 153 17.27 12.65 2.41
CA ALA A 153 16.77 11.32 2.65
C ALA A 153 16.73 10.98 4.16
N GLN A 154 17.72 11.42 4.93
CA GLN A 154 17.74 11.26 6.39
C GLN A 154 16.62 12.05 7.05
N LEU A 155 16.46 13.33 6.70
CA LEU A 155 15.35 14.16 7.21
C LEU A 155 13.99 13.55 6.85
N GLY A 156 13.87 13.03 5.62
CA GLY A 156 12.67 12.35 5.16
C GLY A 156 12.33 11.12 5.99
N ARG A 157 13.29 10.31 6.33
CA ARG A 157 13.08 9.15 7.22
C ARG A 157 12.66 9.57 8.62
N LEU A 158 13.30 10.59 9.19
CA LEU A 158 12.92 11.11 10.52
C LEU A 158 11.49 11.66 10.53
N SER A 159 11.11 12.42 9.49
CA SER A 159 9.73 12.91 9.32
C SER A 159 8.75 11.76 9.17
N PHE A 160 9.10 10.74 8.39
CA PHE A 160 8.29 9.54 8.22
C PHE A 160 8.09 8.80 9.54
N GLU A 161 9.16 8.57 10.31
CA GLU A 161 9.08 7.87 11.60
C GLU A 161 8.22 8.62 12.61
N ALA A 162 8.37 9.94 12.72
CA ALA A 162 7.55 10.77 13.59
C ALA A 162 6.06 10.67 13.20
N LEU A 163 5.75 10.77 11.91
CA LEU A 163 4.39 10.65 11.40
C LEU A 163 3.84 9.24 11.54
N TRP A 164 4.68 8.22 11.34
CA TRP A 164 4.32 6.82 11.54
C TRP A 164 3.85 6.54 12.97
N LEU A 165 4.58 7.04 13.96
CA LEU A 165 4.22 6.90 15.38
C LEU A 165 2.94 7.65 15.75
N ALA A 166 2.70 8.81 15.12
CA ALA A 166 1.50 9.61 15.34
C ALA A 166 0.26 9.12 14.58
N SER A 167 0.45 8.18 13.62
CA SER A 167 -0.61 7.64 12.78
C SER A 167 -1.28 6.43 13.42
N ILE A 168 -2.52 6.14 13.01
CA ILE A 168 -3.29 4.99 13.45
C ILE A 168 -3.29 3.87 12.41
N ASP A 169 -3.69 2.68 12.83
CA ASP A 169 -3.85 1.56 11.92
C ASP A 169 -5.03 1.81 10.95
N VAL A 170 -4.85 1.43 9.69
CA VAL A 170 -5.97 1.42 8.74
C VAL A 170 -6.94 0.31 9.13
N PRO A 171 -8.25 0.60 9.27
CA PRO A 171 -9.23 -0.42 9.64
C PRO A 171 -9.21 -1.61 8.68
N GLN A 172 -9.10 -2.83 9.21
CA GLN A 172 -8.96 -4.07 8.43
C GLN A 172 -10.09 -4.24 7.39
N ARG A 173 -11.32 -3.84 7.73
CA ARG A 173 -12.49 -3.88 6.82
C ARG A 173 -12.27 -3.10 5.50
N ARG A 174 -11.41 -2.07 5.51
CA ARG A 174 -11.07 -1.27 4.31
C ARG A 174 -10.01 -1.93 3.45
N LEU A 175 -9.22 -2.83 4.00
CA LEU A 175 -8.13 -3.53 3.33
C LEU A 175 -8.56 -4.88 2.74
N SER A 176 -9.56 -5.52 3.34
CA SER A 176 -10.10 -6.79 2.85
C SER A 176 -10.91 -6.57 1.57
N ALA A 177 -10.78 -7.49 0.61
CA ALA A 177 -11.75 -7.58 -0.49
C ALA A 177 -13.16 -7.71 0.13
N PRO A 178 -14.22 -7.14 -0.50
CA PRO A 178 -15.57 -7.43 -0.05
C PRO A 178 -15.70 -8.96 -0.06
N THR A 179 -15.89 -9.52 1.14
CA THR A 179 -16.35 -10.89 1.22
C THR A 179 -17.70 -10.86 0.54
N THR A 180 -17.78 -11.24 -0.73
CA THR A 180 -19.03 -11.70 -1.29
C THR A 180 -19.42 -12.81 -0.34
N ALA A 181 -20.38 -12.51 0.55
CA ALA A 181 -21.12 -13.52 1.27
C ALA A 181 -21.67 -14.41 0.17
N GLY A 182 -20.93 -15.45 -0.20
CA GLY A 182 -21.33 -16.43 -1.17
C GLY A 182 -22.64 -16.94 -0.64
N LYS A 183 -23.73 -16.75 -1.38
CA LYS A 183 -24.88 -17.64 -1.25
C LYS A 183 -24.27 -19.03 -1.06
N PRO A 184 -24.62 -19.75 0.01
CA PRO A 184 -24.09 -21.10 0.19
C PRO A 184 -24.30 -21.83 -1.13
N SER A 185 -23.21 -22.38 -1.66
CA SER A 185 -23.23 -23.10 -2.93
C SER A 185 -24.29 -24.20 -2.77
N ALA A 186 -25.20 -24.31 -3.74
CA ALA A 186 -26.24 -25.34 -3.76
C ALA A 186 -25.67 -26.77 -3.53
N ALA A 187 -24.37 -26.96 -3.74
CA ALA A 187 -23.64 -28.19 -3.41
C ALA A 187 -23.56 -28.45 -1.89
N PHE A 188 -23.50 -27.40 -1.04
CA PHE A 188 -23.45 -27.58 0.41
C PHE A 188 -24.82 -27.90 1.00
N GLU A 189 -25.92 -27.40 0.37
CA GLU A 189 -27.28 -27.76 0.76
C GLU A 189 -27.64 -29.20 0.36
N ALA A 190 -27.07 -29.71 -0.74
CA ALA A 190 -27.27 -31.09 -1.17
C ALA A 190 -26.58 -32.08 -0.21
N GLU A 191 -25.42 -31.75 0.31
CA GLU A 191 -24.68 -32.61 1.24
C GLU A 191 -25.34 -32.62 2.66
N ALA A 192 -25.87 -31.47 3.09
CA ALA A 192 -26.63 -31.38 4.32
C ALA A 192 -27.98 -32.14 4.26
N ALA A 193 -28.62 -32.16 3.09
CA ALA A 193 -29.85 -32.92 2.86
C ALA A 193 -29.60 -34.44 2.82
N LEU A 194 -28.45 -34.91 2.34
CA LEU A 194 -28.08 -36.33 2.39
C LEU A 194 -27.77 -36.83 3.80
N ALA A 195 -27.25 -35.95 4.67
CA ALA A 195 -26.95 -36.30 6.08
C ALA A 195 -28.20 -36.35 6.97
N ALA A 196 -29.32 -35.85 6.52
CA ALA A 196 -30.61 -35.81 7.23
C ALA A 196 -31.56 -36.99 6.91
N SER A 197 -31.09 -38.03 6.22
CA SER A 197 -31.92 -39.22 5.94
C SER A 197 -32.20 -39.96 7.28
N PRO A 198 -33.46 -40.25 7.58
CA PRO A 198 -33.80 -40.95 8.84
C PRO A 198 -33.29 -42.39 8.81
N GLN A 199 -32.55 -42.77 9.85
CA GLN A 199 -32.14 -44.16 10.06
C GLN A 199 -33.36 -45.05 10.21
N PRO A 200 -33.40 -46.23 9.56
CA PRO A 200 -34.50 -47.18 9.80
C PRO A 200 -34.48 -47.67 11.23
N SER A 201 -35.60 -47.48 11.92
CA SER A 201 -35.85 -47.97 13.26
C SER A 201 -35.80 -49.52 13.26
N LEU A 202 -34.82 -50.11 13.94
CA LEU A 202 -34.79 -51.52 14.26
C LEU A 202 -35.87 -51.79 15.33
N GLN A 203 -37.07 -52.13 14.89
CA GLN A 203 -38.11 -52.70 15.77
C GLN A 203 -37.88 -54.21 15.97
N GLY A 204 -37.75 -54.57 17.22
CA GLY A 204 -38.35 -55.79 17.77
C GLY A 204 -37.70 -57.14 17.44
N TRP A 205 -36.78 -57.59 18.31
CA TRP A 205 -36.54 -59.03 18.47
C TRP A 205 -37.25 -59.51 19.74
N PRO A 206 -38.08 -60.56 19.66
CA PRO A 206 -38.73 -61.13 20.85
C PRO A 206 -37.72 -61.95 21.67
N LEU A 207 -37.69 -61.66 22.96
CA LEU A 207 -37.01 -62.48 23.97
C LEU A 207 -37.71 -63.80 24.11
N VAL A 208 -37.08 -64.93 23.70
CA VAL A 208 -37.49 -66.27 24.09
C VAL A 208 -36.84 -66.58 25.43
N ARG A 209 -37.67 -66.79 26.43
CA ARG A 209 -37.27 -67.36 27.73
C ARG A 209 -37.18 -68.88 27.60
N HIS A 210 -36.10 -69.44 28.09
CA HIS A 210 -36.01 -70.79 28.66
C HIS A 210 -35.34 -70.69 30.01
#